data_853f109fd67becee46fef5db19686c27
#
_entry.id   853f109fd67becee46fef5db19686c27
#
_cell.length_a   1.000
_cell.length_b   1.000
_cell.length_c   1.000
_cell.angle_alpha   90.00
_cell.angle_beta   90.00
_cell.angle_gamma   90.00
#
_symmetry.space_group_name_H-M   'P 1'
#
loop_
_entity.id
_entity.type
_entity.pdbx_description
1 polymer ?
#
loop_
_entity_poly.entity_id
_entity_poly.type
_entity_poly.pdbx_seq_one_letter_code
_entity_poly.pdbx_strand_id
1 'polypeptide(L)'
;ERLEINELFEIKSFLFSYLHLQELLKEHKLNSQHPLPDMQKMFSLLDPEGNKLPTFRIYPSYSPVLKKLTQKQFNIATRLKETRQKDLEKAKKELQIPTLKEEFTLSRNRQEQLEAILASHYFIVVSEGLVNYNFRLADSKAAADLKAELLQLSMELTEEENKILSSLTTQIQNAFSNFELAYNSAEEYAWDFCLAKFAFHHNCCLPTITHSFECIYLSEAVNLPLKLFLEALQRQYQPLNIEMRKKDNLITGPNMGGKSTALITIGQMCILASL
;
A
#
# COMPACT_ATOMS: atom_id res chain seq x y z
N GLU A 1 15.70 15.43 3.66
CA GLU A 1 15.29 14.24 4.42
C GLU A 1 15.36 13.03 3.50
N ARG A 2 15.80 11.87 4.00
CA ARG A 2 15.94 10.65 3.19
C ARG A 2 14.60 9.92 3.18
N LEU A 3 14.19 9.41 2.02
CA LEU A 3 13.01 8.57 1.88
C LEU A 3 13.22 7.19 2.53
N GLU A 4 12.21 6.73 3.24
CA GLU A 4 12.17 5.42 3.85
C GLU A 4 11.56 4.37 2.89
N ILE A 5 11.72 3.09 3.22
CA ILE A 5 11.22 1.98 2.38
C ILE A 5 9.71 2.08 2.11
N ASN A 6 8.93 2.50 3.12
CA ASN A 6 7.47 2.65 2.97
C ASN A 6 7.11 3.77 2.00
N GLU A 7 7.83 4.91 2.04
CA GLU A 7 7.61 6.03 1.12
C GLU A 7 7.98 5.64 -0.32
N LEU A 8 9.08 4.91 -0.50
CA LEU A 8 9.46 4.37 -1.80
C LEU A 8 8.47 3.33 -2.32
N PHE A 9 7.85 2.56 -1.43
CA PHE A 9 6.76 1.66 -1.79
C PHE A 9 5.54 2.43 -2.30
N GLU A 10 5.13 3.51 -1.62
CA GLU A 10 4.00 4.35 -2.05
C GLU A 10 4.26 4.99 -3.41
N ILE A 11 5.47 5.54 -3.60
CA ILE A 11 5.89 6.11 -4.89
C ILE A 11 5.85 5.04 -5.99
N LYS A 12 6.40 3.85 -5.75
CA LYS A 12 6.39 2.76 -6.74
C LYS A 12 4.97 2.27 -7.05
N SER A 13 4.12 2.18 -6.03
CA SER A 13 2.72 1.76 -6.20
C SER A 13 1.93 2.77 -7.03
N PHE A 14 2.13 4.07 -6.78
CA PHE A 14 1.55 5.13 -7.62
C PHE A 14 2.02 5.01 -9.06
N LEU A 15 3.34 4.93 -9.28
CA LEU A 15 3.91 4.81 -10.63
C LEU A 15 3.40 3.58 -11.38
N PHE A 16 3.24 2.45 -10.70
CA PHE A 16 2.67 1.23 -11.27
C PHE A 16 1.23 1.48 -11.79
N SER A 17 0.39 2.08 -10.95
CA SER A 17 -1.00 2.40 -11.31
C SER A 17 -1.08 3.45 -12.42
N TYR A 18 -0.20 4.44 -12.36
CA TYR A 18 -0.10 5.51 -13.35
C TYR A 18 0.30 4.98 -14.74
N LEU A 19 1.30 4.10 -14.82
CA LEU A 19 1.71 3.47 -16.07
C LEU A 19 0.61 2.59 -16.64
N HIS A 20 -0.12 1.87 -15.80
CA HIS A 20 -1.29 1.10 -16.23
C HIS A 20 -2.41 1.99 -16.77
N LEU A 21 -2.66 3.15 -16.15
CA LEU A 21 -3.58 4.16 -16.69
C LEU A 21 -3.15 4.61 -18.09
N GLN A 22 -1.86 4.91 -18.30
CA GLN A 22 -1.34 5.28 -19.60
C GLN A 22 -1.55 4.19 -20.66
N GLU A 23 -1.36 2.92 -20.30
CA GLU A 23 -1.60 1.78 -21.19
C GLU A 23 -3.07 1.68 -21.57
N LEU A 24 -3.99 1.76 -20.61
CA LEU A 24 -5.43 1.73 -20.85
C LEU A 24 -5.90 2.86 -21.78
N LEU A 25 -5.43 4.09 -21.55
CA LEU A 25 -5.77 5.23 -22.38
C LEU A 25 -5.28 5.07 -23.83
N LYS A 26 -4.09 4.51 -24.00
CA LYS A 26 -3.54 4.19 -25.34
C LYS A 26 -4.34 3.09 -26.04
N GLU A 27 -4.66 2.02 -25.33
CA GLU A 27 -5.42 0.87 -25.86
C GLU A 27 -6.80 1.30 -26.34
N HIS A 28 -7.49 2.11 -25.56
CA HIS A 28 -8.83 2.62 -25.88
C HIS A 28 -8.82 3.87 -26.77
N LYS A 29 -7.65 4.35 -27.21
CA LYS A 29 -7.49 5.55 -28.04
C LYS A 29 -8.21 6.78 -27.47
N LEU A 30 -8.21 6.90 -26.16
CA LEU A 30 -8.77 8.05 -25.48
C LEU A 30 -7.78 9.22 -25.60
N ASN A 31 -8.18 10.26 -26.35
CA ASN A 31 -7.40 11.48 -26.44
C ASN A 31 -7.49 12.21 -25.10
N SER A 32 -6.34 12.37 -24.49
CA SER A 32 -6.20 13.08 -23.24
C SER A 32 -6.25 14.58 -23.46
N GLN A 33 -7.09 15.28 -22.72
CA GLN A 33 -6.98 16.73 -22.56
C GLN A 33 -5.79 17.11 -21.67
N HIS A 34 -5.37 16.19 -20.82
CA HIS A 34 -4.28 16.36 -19.85
C HIS A 34 -3.07 15.52 -20.30
N PRO A 35 -1.90 16.16 -20.54
CA PRO A 35 -0.71 15.43 -20.95
C PRO A 35 -0.20 14.54 -19.80
N LEU A 36 -0.01 13.25 -20.09
CA LEU A 36 0.55 12.30 -19.16
C LEU A 36 2.06 12.17 -19.41
N PRO A 37 2.95 12.76 -18.58
CA PRO A 37 4.40 12.62 -18.71
C PRO A 37 4.85 11.15 -18.62
N ASP A 38 5.91 10.81 -19.34
CA ASP A 38 6.49 9.48 -19.30
C ASP A 38 7.25 9.27 -17.97
N MET A 39 6.77 8.31 -17.17
CA MET A 39 7.35 7.96 -15.88
C MET A 39 8.05 6.59 -15.88
N GLN A 40 8.22 5.96 -17.06
CA GLN A 40 8.81 4.64 -17.19
C GLN A 40 10.23 4.56 -16.61
N LYS A 41 11.05 5.61 -16.80
CA LYS A 41 12.40 5.66 -16.24
C LYS A 41 12.40 5.66 -14.72
N MET A 42 11.48 6.42 -14.10
CA MET A 42 11.35 6.49 -12.65
C MET A 42 10.85 5.16 -12.08
N PHE A 43 9.90 4.52 -12.74
CA PHE A 43 9.46 3.18 -12.36
C PHE A 43 10.61 2.16 -12.44
N SER A 44 11.36 2.16 -13.53
CA SER A 44 12.50 1.26 -13.72
C SER A 44 13.61 1.46 -12.68
N LEU A 45 13.79 2.69 -12.18
CA LEU A 45 14.70 2.99 -11.07
C LEU A 45 14.30 2.24 -9.79
N LEU A 46 12.99 2.13 -9.52
CA LEU A 46 12.44 1.43 -8.37
C LEU A 46 12.18 -0.08 -8.63
N ASP A 47 12.36 -0.53 -9.86
CA ASP A 47 12.18 -1.93 -10.28
C ASP A 47 13.37 -2.45 -11.10
N PRO A 48 14.59 -2.50 -10.53
CA PRO A 48 15.81 -2.84 -11.26
C PRO A 48 15.82 -4.28 -11.78
N GLU A 49 14.97 -5.15 -11.25
CA GLU A 49 14.82 -6.55 -11.69
C GLU A 49 13.72 -6.75 -12.74
N GLY A 50 12.94 -5.70 -13.05
CA GLY A 50 11.86 -5.75 -14.05
C GLY A 50 10.69 -6.66 -13.67
N ASN A 51 10.43 -6.82 -12.37
CA ASN A 51 9.36 -7.69 -11.86
C ASN A 51 7.95 -7.16 -12.17
N LYS A 52 7.83 -5.87 -12.48
CA LYS A 52 6.57 -5.17 -12.76
C LYS A 52 5.52 -5.38 -11.66
N LEU A 53 5.95 -5.27 -10.41
CA LEU A 53 5.09 -5.35 -9.23
C LEU A 53 5.03 -4.01 -8.52
N PRO A 54 3.90 -3.66 -7.87
CA PRO A 54 3.76 -2.41 -7.12
C PRO A 54 4.59 -2.39 -5.83
N THR A 55 5.08 -3.57 -5.39
CA THR A 55 5.85 -3.70 -4.14
C THR A 55 7.28 -3.20 -4.30
N PHE A 56 7.82 -2.55 -3.26
CA PHE A 56 9.20 -2.11 -3.20
C PHE A 56 9.96 -2.86 -2.10
N ARG A 57 11.21 -3.19 -2.41
CA ARG A 57 12.22 -3.67 -1.47
C ARG A 57 13.59 -3.29 -2.02
N ILE A 58 14.59 -3.28 -1.16
CA ILE A 58 15.97 -3.08 -1.62
C ILE A 58 16.44 -4.39 -2.25
N TYR A 59 16.67 -4.36 -3.57
CA TYR A 59 17.11 -5.51 -4.34
C TYR A 59 18.62 -5.62 -4.34
N PRO A 60 19.20 -6.84 -4.30
CA PRO A 60 20.65 -7.04 -4.43
C PRO A 60 21.22 -6.47 -5.73
N SER A 61 20.40 -6.28 -6.76
CA SER A 61 20.78 -5.71 -8.05
C SER A 61 21.10 -4.20 -8.02
N TYR A 62 20.72 -3.48 -6.96
CA TYR A 62 21.06 -2.06 -6.81
C TYR A 62 22.57 -1.82 -6.67
N SER A 63 23.31 -2.76 -6.05
CA SER A 63 24.75 -2.62 -5.83
C SER A 63 25.45 -3.98 -5.91
N PRO A 64 26.59 -4.07 -6.65
CA PRO A 64 27.42 -5.26 -6.63
C PRO A 64 27.93 -5.60 -5.22
N VAL A 65 28.12 -4.59 -4.37
CA VAL A 65 28.53 -4.75 -2.98
C VAL A 65 27.42 -5.42 -2.19
N LEU A 66 26.18 -4.89 -2.28
CA LEU A 66 25.00 -5.46 -1.62
C LEU A 66 24.80 -6.94 -2.01
N LYS A 67 24.93 -7.24 -3.30
CA LYS A 67 24.82 -8.61 -3.80
C LYS A 67 25.84 -9.56 -3.17
N LYS A 68 27.09 -9.12 -3.05
CA LYS A 68 28.17 -9.91 -2.41
C LYS A 68 27.91 -10.09 -0.91
N LEU A 69 27.51 -9.02 -0.21
CA LEU A 69 27.21 -9.05 1.22
C LEU A 69 26.04 -9.99 1.53
N THR A 70 24.94 -9.91 0.75
CA THR A 70 23.77 -10.79 0.90
C THR A 70 24.16 -12.26 0.68
N GLN A 71 24.98 -12.56 -0.34
CA GLN A 71 25.45 -13.92 -0.58
C GLN A 71 26.35 -14.42 0.57
N LYS A 72 27.23 -13.57 1.09
CA LYS A 72 28.08 -13.88 2.25
C LYS A 72 27.24 -14.16 3.49
N GLN A 73 26.21 -13.32 3.74
CA GLN A 73 25.27 -13.51 4.85
C GLN A 73 24.56 -14.86 4.77
N PHE A 74 24.05 -15.22 3.59
CA PHE A 74 23.41 -16.52 3.38
C PHE A 74 24.36 -17.70 3.65
N ASN A 75 25.59 -17.61 3.16
CA ASN A 75 26.59 -18.66 3.36
C ASN A 75 26.95 -18.83 4.85
N ILE A 76 27.16 -17.72 5.58
CA ILE A 76 27.50 -17.77 7.01
C ILE A 76 26.30 -18.27 7.81
N ALA A 77 25.07 -17.82 7.52
CA ALA A 77 23.87 -18.30 8.17
C ALA A 77 23.67 -19.82 7.99
N THR A 78 23.95 -20.34 6.79
CA THR A 78 23.91 -21.77 6.50
C THR A 78 24.95 -22.53 7.33
N ARG A 79 26.20 -22.05 7.37
CA ARG A 79 27.27 -22.65 8.19
C ARG A 79 26.95 -22.62 9.67
N LEU A 80 26.35 -21.54 10.18
CA LEU A 80 25.91 -21.44 11.57
C LEU A 80 24.86 -22.50 11.89
N LYS A 81 23.86 -22.66 11.02
CA LYS A 81 22.82 -23.69 11.18
C LYS A 81 23.41 -25.09 11.21
N GLU A 82 24.33 -25.41 10.31
CA GLU A 82 25.00 -26.71 10.28
C GLU A 82 25.87 -26.95 11.52
N THR A 83 26.57 -25.91 12.00
CA THR A 83 27.40 -25.99 13.21
C THR A 83 26.54 -26.26 14.44
N ARG A 84 25.43 -25.52 14.60
CA ARG A 84 24.47 -25.72 15.70
C ARG A 84 23.84 -27.12 15.67
N GLN A 85 23.52 -27.62 14.49
CA GLN A 85 22.98 -28.97 14.35
C GLN A 85 24.01 -30.04 14.76
N LYS A 86 25.28 -29.85 14.37
CA LYS A 86 26.38 -30.74 14.83
C LYS A 86 26.57 -30.70 16.35
N ASP A 87 26.50 -29.52 16.95
CA ASP A 87 26.63 -29.35 18.40
C ASP A 87 25.43 -29.98 19.12
N LEU A 88 24.22 -29.86 18.61
CA LEU A 88 23.03 -30.54 19.14
C LEU A 88 23.15 -32.07 19.03
N GLU A 89 23.65 -32.61 17.93
CA GLU A 89 23.85 -34.06 17.78
C GLU A 89 24.93 -34.60 18.74
N LYS A 90 25.98 -33.82 19.01
CA LYS A 90 26.98 -34.16 20.04
C LYS A 90 26.34 -34.22 21.43
N ALA A 91 25.54 -33.17 21.78
CA ALA A 91 24.82 -33.11 23.04
C ALA A 91 23.86 -34.29 23.22
N LYS A 92 23.11 -34.68 22.19
CA LYS A 92 22.22 -35.85 22.20
C LYS A 92 22.97 -37.15 22.48
N LYS A 93 24.16 -37.31 21.86
CA LYS A 93 24.97 -38.51 22.03
C LYS A 93 25.62 -38.59 23.41
N GLU A 94 26.17 -37.50 23.94
CA GLU A 94 26.82 -37.46 25.24
C GLU A 94 25.82 -37.56 26.40
N LEU A 95 24.71 -36.88 26.29
CA LEU A 95 23.65 -36.93 27.31
C LEU A 95 22.72 -38.15 27.17
N GLN A 96 22.85 -38.93 26.12
CA GLN A 96 22.01 -40.08 25.80
C GLN A 96 20.49 -39.74 25.73
N ILE A 97 20.15 -38.50 25.38
CA ILE A 97 18.76 -38.02 25.26
C ILE A 97 18.48 -37.65 23.82
N PRO A 98 17.89 -38.55 23.00
CA PRO A 98 17.71 -38.33 21.57
C PRO A 98 16.65 -37.27 21.25
N THR A 99 15.77 -36.93 22.20
CA THR A 99 14.65 -35.98 22.02
C THR A 99 15.03 -34.52 22.25
N LEU A 100 16.29 -34.21 22.55
CA LEU A 100 16.76 -32.83 22.74
C LEU A 100 16.58 -31.99 21.48
N LYS A 101 16.19 -30.73 21.68
CA LYS A 101 16.07 -29.71 20.63
C LYS A 101 16.97 -28.53 20.98
N GLU A 102 17.13 -27.59 20.06
CA GLU A 102 17.90 -26.37 20.34
C GLU A 102 17.32 -25.56 21.48
N GLU A 103 15.99 -25.52 21.57
CA GLU A 103 15.24 -24.95 22.69
C GLU A 103 14.19 -25.95 23.16
N PHE A 104 14.10 -26.17 24.44
CA PHE A 104 13.12 -27.09 25.03
C PHE A 104 12.83 -26.73 26.48
N THR A 105 11.69 -27.22 26.97
CA THR A 105 11.26 -27.09 28.34
C THR A 105 11.31 -28.45 29.01
N LEU A 106 11.89 -28.52 30.21
CA LEU A 106 11.98 -29.74 31.02
C LEU A 106 11.29 -29.53 32.37
N SER A 107 10.43 -30.49 32.76
CA SER A 107 9.78 -30.47 34.07
C SER A 107 10.78 -30.84 35.18
N ARG A 108 10.65 -30.18 36.33
CA ARG A 108 11.44 -30.49 37.54
C ARG A 108 11.29 -31.94 38.02
N ASN A 109 10.19 -32.62 37.67
CA ASN A 109 9.95 -34.01 38.03
C ASN A 109 10.90 -35.00 37.34
N ARG A 110 11.64 -34.59 36.34
CA ARG A 110 12.64 -35.39 35.60
C ARG A 110 14.04 -35.13 36.16
N GLN A 111 14.26 -35.41 37.43
CA GLN A 111 15.47 -35.03 38.16
C GLN A 111 16.77 -35.53 37.51
N GLU A 112 16.86 -36.82 37.13
CA GLU A 112 18.06 -37.38 36.50
C GLU A 112 18.44 -36.67 35.19
N GLN A 113 17.46 -36.37 34.33
CA GLN A 113 17.70 -35.65 33.08
C GLN A 113 18.07 -34.19 33.37
N LEU A 114 17.43 -33.58 34.37
CA LEU A 114 17.67 -32.20 34.77
C LEU A 114 19.10 -32.01 35.27
N GLU A 115 19.56 -32.90 36.19
CA GLU A 115 20.93 -32.87 36.72
C GLU A 115 21.97 -33.09 35.63
N ALA A 116 21.74 -34.05 34.73
CA ALA A 116 22.63 -34.30 33.59
C ALA A 116 22.75 -33.08 32.65
N ILE A 117 21.63 -32.41 32.38
CA ILE A 117 21.64 -31.23 31.50
C ILE A 117 22.27 -30.02 32.20
N LEU A 118 21.98 -29.79 33.49
CA LEU A 118 22.57 -28.69 34.28
C LEU A 118 24.09 -28.86 34.48
N ALA A 119 24.56 -30.11 34.65
CA ALA A 119 25.99 -30.41 34.72
C ALA A 119 26.72 -30.30 33.37
N SER A 120 25.98 -30.32 32.27
CA SER A 120 26.55 -30.23 30.94
C SER A 120 26.89 -28.80 30.56
N HIS A 121 27.88 -28.63 29.68
CA HIS A 121 28.20 -27.33 29.06
C HIS A 121 27.42 -27.07 27.78
N TYR A 122 26.55 -28.01 27.36
CA TYR A 122 25.82 -27.92 26.07
C TYR A 122 24.58 -27.02 26.13
N PHE A 123 24.00 -26.80 27.32
CA PHE A 123 22.79 -26.04 27.46
C PHE A 123 22.92 -24.96 28.54
N ILE A 124 22.25 -23.84 28.27
CA ILE A 124 22.09 -22.74 29.24
C ILE A 124 20.63 -22.64 29.67
N VAL A 125 20.42 -22.33 30.97
CA VAL A 125 19.08 -22.03 31.49
C VAL A 125 18.68 -20.63 31.03
N VAL A 126 17.60 -20.54 30.27
CA VAL A 126 17.03 -19.26 29.81
C VAL A 126 16.07 -18.70 30.85
N SER A 127 15.25 -19.57 31.45
CA SER A 127 14.36 -19.20 32.55
C SER A 127 14.08 -20.39 33.47
N GLU A 128 13.89 -20.09 34.76
CA GLU A 128 13.51 -21.04 35.77
C GLU A 128 12.14 -20.71 36.31
N GLY A 129 11.19 -21.63 36.12
CA GLY A 129 9.84 -21.54 36.64
C GLY A 129 9.62 -22.46 37.85
N LEU A 130 8.47 -22.35 38.49
CA LEU A 130 8.12 -23.21 39.65
C LEU A 130 8.07 -24.71 39.31
N VAL A 131 7.66 -25.03 38.06
CA VAL A 131 7.42 -26.41 37.59
C VAL A 131 8.43 -26.84 36.55
N ASN A 132 8.97 -25.90 35.74
CA ASN A 132 9.74 -26.19 34.53
C ASN A 132 10.98 -25.32 34.43
N TYR A 133 12.02 -25.86 33.79
CA TYR A 133 13.19 -25.13 33.27
C TYR A 133 13.11 -25.00 31.77
N ASN A 134 13.45 -23.83 31.26
CA ASN A 134 13.63 -23.61 29.83
C ASN A 134 15.12 -23.57 29.47
N PHE A 135 15.50 -24.44 28.57
CA PHE A 135 16.87 -24.59 28.12
C PHE A 135 17.06 -24.13 26.70
N ARG A 136 18.23 -23.61 26.41
CA ARG A 136 18.68 -23.31 25.04
C ARG A 136 20.09 -23.87 24.85
N LEU A 137 20.35 -24.40 23.64
CA LEU A 137 21.67 -24.88 23.25
C LEU A 137 22.71 -23.76 23.41
N ALA A 138 23.75 -24.01 24.16
CA ALA A 138 24.86 -23.09 24.32
C ALA A 138 25.61 -22.94 22.99
N ASP A 139 26.07 -21.74 22.72
CA ASP A 139 26.88 -21.53 21.49
C ASP A 139 28.29 -22.07 21.72
N SER A 140 28.70 -23.01 20.91
CA SER A 140 30.13 -23.39 20.82
C SER A 140 30.96 -22.20 20.37
N LYS A 141 32.26 -22.20 20.61
CA LYS A 141 33.15 -21.14 20.14
C LYS A 141 32.97 -20.86 18.65
N ALA A 142 32.89 -21.93 17.84
CA ALA A 142 32.66 -21.79 16.39
C ALA A 142 31.31 -21.15 16.04
N ALA A 143 30.24 -21.47 16.79
CA ALA A 143 28.93 -20.85 16.60
C ALA A 143 28.92 -19.38 17.04
N ALA A 144 29.60 -19.04 18.14
CA ALA A 144 29.76 -17.69 18.63
C ALA A 144 30.54 -16.80 17.66
N ASP A 145 31.65 -17.31 17.08
CA ASP A 145 32.43 -16.60 16.06
C ASP A 145 31.59 -16.32 14.80
N LEU A 146 30.82 -17.32 14.32
CA LEU A 146 29.93 -17.14 13.17
C LEU A 146 28.78 -16.13 13.45
N LYS A 147 28.26 -16.10 14.68
CA LYS A 147 27.28 -15.08 15.09
C LYS A 147 27.86 -13.67 15.11
N ALA A 148 29.09 -13.53 15.62
CA ALA A 148 29.77 -12.25 15.62
C ALA A 148 30.02 -11.76 14.18
N GLU A 149 30.41 -12.68 13.27
CA GLU A 149 30.58 -12.35 11.84
C GLU A 149 29.24 -11.95 11.20
N LEU A 150 28.13 -12.63 11.51
CA LEU A 150 26.79 -12.26 11.02
C LEU A 150 26.36 -10.88 11.54
N LEU A 151 26.65 -10.55 12.80
CA LEU A 151 26.31 -9.25 13.35
C LEU A 151 27.09 -8.13 12.66
N GLN A 152 28.40 -8.30 12.46
CA GLN A 152 29.20 -7.34 11.71
C GLN A 152 28.69 -7.18 10.29
N LEU A 153 28.39 -8.29 9.62
CA LEU A 153 27.86 -8.26 8.25
C LEU A 153 26.48 -7.59 8.15
N SER A 154 25.63 -7.71 9.19
CA SER A 154 24.35 -7.02 9.22
C SER A 154 24.53 -5.49 9.31
N MET A 155 25.54 -5.01 10.01
CA MET A 155 25.88 -3.58 10.04
C MET A 155 26.35 -3.09 8.66
N GLU A 156 27.25 -3.83 8.01
CA GLU A 156 27.73 -3.51 6.66
C GLU A 156 26.58 -3.48 5.63
N LEU A 157 25.64 -4.44 5.73
CA LEU A 157 24.42 -4.46 4.91
C LEU A 157 23.56 -3.22 5.13
N THR A 158 23.28 -2.86 6.39
CA THR A 158 22.50 -1.68 6.74
C THR A 158 23.15 -0.39 6.22
N GLU A 159 24.47 -0.26 6.31
CA GLU A 159 25.20 0.88 5.76
C GLU A 159 25.06 0.98 4.24
N GLU A 160 25.17 -0.14 3.53
CA GLU A 160 25.03 -0.16 2.09
C GLU A 160 23.59 0.11 1.64
N GLU A 161 22.60 -0.44 2.33
CA GLU A 161 21.18 -0.13 2.12
C GLU A 161 20.89 1.37 2.32
N ASN A 162 21.47 1.97 3.36
CA ASN A 162 21.33 3.41 3.60
C ASN A 162 21.92 4.26 2.47
N LYS A 163 23.04 3.86 1.87
CA LYS A 163 23.62 4.53 0.70
C LYS A 163 22.68 4.42 -0.51
N ILE A 164 22.09 3.25 -0.73
CA ILE A 164 21.14 3.01 -1.82
C ILE A 164 19.92 3.90 -1.63
N LEU A 165 19.32 3.92 -0.43
CA LEU A 165 18.16 4.78 -0.11
C LEU A 165 18.49 6.27 -0.33
N SER A 166 19.65 6.74 0.08
CA SER A 166 20.09 8.12 -0.14
C SER A 166 20.24 8.44 -1.64
N SER A 167 20.80 7.50 -2.41
CA SER A 167 20.94 7.65 -3.86
C SER A 167 19.58 7.71 -4.56
N LEU A 168 18.66 6.80 -4.22
CA LEU A 168 17.30 6.79 -4.74
C LEU A 168 16.56 8.07 -4.40
N THR A 169 16.67 8.53 -3.15
CA THR A 169 16.07 9.80 -2.70
C THR A 169 16.55 10.97 -3.58
N THR A 170 17.84 11.07 -3.81
CA THR A 170 18.42 12.15 -4.64
C THR A 170 17.90 12.08 -6.08
N GLN A 171 17.81 10.89 -6.66
CA GLN A 171 17.31 10.70 -8.02
C GLN A 171 15.82 11.06 -8.14
N ILE A 172 15.01 10.69 -7.14
CA ILE A 172 13.59 11.05 -7.08
C ILE A 172 13.43 12.58 -6.91
N GLN A 173 14.22 13.19 -6.03
CA GLN A 173 14.20 14.65 -5.85
C GLN A 173 14.53 15.40 -7.14
N ASN A 174 15.52 14.94 -7.90
CA ASN A 174 15.87 15.52 -9.18
C ASN A 174 14.76 15.40 -10.25
N ALA A 175 13.90 14.42 -10.11
CA ALA A 175 12.76 14.17 -11.01
C ALA A 175 11.42 14.64 -10.41
N PHE A 176 11.42 15.34 -9.28
CA PHE A 176 10.21 15.72 -8.54
C PHE A 176 9.20 16.49 -9.37
N SER A 177 9.65 17.44 -10.20
CA SER A 177 8.75 18.22 -11.06
C SER A 177 7.96 17.34 -12.04
N ASN A 178 8.58 16.30 -12.60
CA ASN A 178 7.89 15.35 -13.47
C ASN A 178 6.90 14.48 -12.69
N PHE A 179 7.25 14.12 -11.46
CA PHE A 179 6.36 13.37 -10.57
C PHE A 179 5.13 14.20 -10.20
N GLU A 180 5.32 15.47 -9.84
CA GLU A 180 4.24 16.41 -9.54
C GLU A 180 3.29 16.60 -10.73
N LEU A 181 3.84 16.76 -11.93
CA LEU A 181 3.03 16.82 -13.15
C LEU A 181 2.25 15.53 -13.39
N ALA A 182 2.87 14.37 -13.18
CA ALA A 182 2.21 13.08 -13.32
C ALA A 182 1.08 12.90 -12.30
N TYR A 183 1.31 13.32 -11.07
CA TYR A 183 0.34 13.26 -9.98
C TYR A 183 -0.89 14.14 -10.29
N ASN A 184 -0.65 15.42 -10.62
CA ASN A 184 -1.72 16.37 -10.95
C ASN A 184 -2.55 15.90 -12.14
N SER A 185 -1.89 15.41 -13.21
CA SER A 185 -2.59 14.86 -14.37
C SER A 185 -3.43 13.63 -14.02
N ALA A 186 -2.94 12.75 -13.14
CA ALA A 186 -3.70 11.59 -12.68
C ALA A 186 -4.91 11.99 -11.83
N GLU A 187 -4.79 13.04 -11.02
CA GLU A 187 -5.89 13.60 -10.21
C GLU A 187 -6.98 14.16 -11.11
N GLU A 188 -6.63 14.95 -12.15
CA GLU A 188 -7.57 15.47 -13.12
C GLU A 188 -8.30 14.35 -13.86
N TYR A 189 -7.59 13.30 -14.28
CA TYR A 189 -8.21 12.12 -14.86
C TYR A 189 -9.16 11.39 -13.92
N ALA A 190 -8.79 11.26 -12.66
CA ALA A 190 -9.64 10.62 -11.65
C ALA A 190 -10.93 11.43 -11.45
N TRP A 191 -10.83 12.76 -11.47
CA TRP A 191 -11.96 13.66 -11.37
C TRP A 191 -12.90 13.50 -12.58
N ASP A 192 -12.35 13.61 -13.81
CA ASP A 192 -13.11 13.44 -15.04
C ASP A 192 -13.80 12.08 -15.11
N PHE A 193 -13.09 11.02 -14.71
CA PHE A 193 -13.65 9.67 -14.66
C PHE A 193 -14.80 9.57 -13.65
N CYS A 194 -14.68 10.19 -12.47
CA CYS A 194 -15.75 10.22 -11.47
C CYS A 194 -16.98 10.94 -12.00
N LEU A 195 -16.80 12.08 -12.68
CA LEU A 195 -17.90 12.84 -13.29
C LEU A 195 -18.57 12.03 -14.41
N ALA A 196 -17.78 11.43 -15.29
CA ALA A 196 -18.29 10.61 -16.38
C ALA A 196 -19.06 9.39 -15.85
N LYS A 197 -18.54 8.72 -14.82
CA LYS A 197 -19.20 7.59 -14.18
C LYS A 197 -20.52 8.01 -13.52
N PHE A 198 -20.52 9.15 -12.83
CA PHE A 198 -21.74 9.72 -12.24
C PHE A 198 -22.78 10.03 -13.33
N ALA A 199 -22.36 10.73 -14.40
CA ALA A 199 -23.24 11.09 -15.50
C ALA A 199 -23.82 9.84 -16.17
N PHE A 200 -23.02 8.82 -16.41
CA PHE A 200 -23.46 7.56 -17.00
C PHE A 200 -24.48 6.83 -16.11
N HIS A 201 -24.19 6.69 -14.81
CA HIS A 201 -25.07 5.95 -13.88
C HIS A 201 -26.41 6.65 -13.66
N HIS A 202 -26.44 7.98 -13.73
CA HIS A 202 -27.65 8.76 -13.47
C HIS A 202 -28.32 9.32 -14.72
N ASN A 203 -27.84 8.89 -15.92
CA ASN A 203 -28.36 9.36 -17.21
C ASN A 203 -28.36 10.89 -17.29
N CYS A 204 -27.26 11.52 -16.85
CA CYS A 204 -27.13 12.96 -16.92
C CYS A 204 -26.92 13.42 -18.38
N CYS A 205 -27.35 14.63 -18.68
CA CYS A 205 -27.07 15.32 -19.94
C CYS A 205 -26.24 16.59 -19.68
N LEU A 206 -25.49 17.00 -20.71
CA LEU A 206 -24.78 18.27 -20.64
C LEU A 206 -25.75 19.44 -20.70
N PRO A 207 -25.61 20.46 -19.83
CA PRO A 207 -26.43 21.64 -19.88
C PRO A 207 -26.08 22.52 -21.08
N THR A 208 -27.07 23.20 -21.63
CA THR A 208 -26.85 24.27 -22.63
C THR A 208 -26.80 25.60 -21.85
N ILE A 209 -25.62 26.21 -21.76
CA ILE A 209 -25.44 27.51 -21.12
C ILE A 209 -25.47 28.61 -22.17
N THR A 210 -26.36 29.60 -21.97
CA THR A 210 -26.48 30.77 -22.84
C THR A 210 -25.94 32.02 -22.14
N HIS A 211 -25.35 32.95 -22.90
CA HIS A 211 -24.81 34.20 -22.34
C HIS A 211 -25.92 35.24 -22.03
N SER A 212 -27.11 35.05 -22.57
CA SER A 212 -28.28 35.90 -22.28
C SER A 212 -29.19 35.19 -21.29
N PHE A 213 -29.43 35.81 -20.11
CA PHE A 213 -30.39 35.29 -19.16
C PHE A 213 -31.82 35.55 -19.66
N GLU A 214 -32.37 34.59 -20.37
CA GLU A 214 -33.77 34.65 -20.85
C GLU A 214 -34.67 33.75 -20.01
N CYS A 215 -34.25 32.54 -19.74
CA CYS A 215 -35.00 31.58 -18.92
C CYS A 215 -34.08 30.49 -18.35
N ILE A 216 -34.55 29.86 -17.27
CA ILE A 216 -34.07 28.56 -16.80
C ILE A 216 -35.12 27.56 -17.28
N TYR A 217 -34.72 26.65 -18.14
CA TYR A 217 -35.53 25.55 -18.63
C TYR A 217 -34.99 24.24 -18.12
N LEU A 218 -35.76 23.50 -17.36
CA LEU A 218 -35.45 22.18 -16.84
C LEU A 218 -36.47 21.17 -17.36
N SER A 219 -35.99 20.13 -18.03
CA SER A 219 -36.80 18.99 -18.47
C SER A 219 -36.31 17.75 -17.74
N GLU A 220 -37.22 17.01 -17.11
CA GLU A 220 -36.95 15.78 -16.37
C GLU A 220 -35.87 15.94 -15.28
N ALA A 221 -35.81 17.11 -14.64
CA ALA A 221 -34.80 17.39 -13.63
C ALA A 221 -35.00 16.52 -12.39
N VAL A 222 -33.92 15.94 -11.90
CA VAL A 222 -33.95 14.94 -10.82
C VAL A 222 -33.21 15.45 -9.59
N ASN A 223 -33.94 15.53 -8.45
CA ASN A 223 -33.30 15.63 -7.16
C ASN A 223 -32.81 14.23 -6.76
N LEU A 224 -31.53 13.96 -7.03
CA LEU A 224 -30.98 12.62 -6.86
C LEU A 224 -31.07 12.07 -5.43
N PRO A 225 -30.74 12.84 -4.37
CA PRO A 225 -30.91 12.36 -2.99
C PRO A 225 -32.35 11.95 -2.67
N LEU A 226 -33.34 12.77 -3.11
CA LEU A 226 -34.75 12.46 -2.89
C LEU A 226 -35.20 11.24 -3.70
N LYS A 227 -34.74 11.12 -4.96
CA LYS A 227 -35.02 9.95 -5.81
C LYS A 227 -34.55 8.67 -5.14
N LEU A 228 -33.27 8.61 -4.73
CA LEU A 228 -32.68 7.44 -4.08
C LEU A 228 -33.41 7.11 -2.75
N PHE A 229 -33.80 8.10 -1.97
CA PHE A 229 -34.57 7.91 -0.75
C PHE A 229 -35.94 7.31 -1.02
N LEU A 230 -36.67 7.82 -2.03
CA LEU A 230 -37.98 7.29 -2.40
C LEU A 230 -37.91 5.88 -2.98
N GLU A 231 -36.89 5.58 -3.80
CA GLU A 231 -36.64 4.25 -4.34
C GLU A 231 -36.36 3.23 -3.22
N ALA A 232 -35.58 3.62 -2.21
CA ALA A 232 -35.35 2.77 -1.02
C ALA A 232 -36.64 2.47 -0.25
N LEU A 233 -37.63 3.36 -0.31
CA LEU A 233 -38.98 3.19 0.26
C LEU A 233 -39.99 2.54 -0.72
N GLN A 234 -39.50 2.06 -1.89
CA GLN A 234 -40.33 1.50 -2.97
C GLN A 234 -41.43 2.48 -3.46
N ARG A 235 -41.12 3.77 -3.43
CA ARG A 235 -41.99 4.84 -3.93
C ARG A 235 -41.49 5.42 -5.24
N GLN A 236 -42.39 5.81 -6.12
CA GLN A 236 -42.06 6.45 -7.38
C GLN A 236 -41.59 7.88 -7.16
N TYR A 237 -40.50 8.26 -7.84
CA TYR A 237 -40.07 9.65 -7.94
C TYR A 237 -40.63 10.26 -9.22
N GLN A 238 -41.08 11.50 -9.15
CA GLN A 238 -41.54 12.26 -10.30
C GLN A 238 -40.54 13.38 -10.61
N PRO A 239 -39.93 13.40 -11.81
CA PRO A 239 -39.01 14.45 -12.22
C PRO A 239 -39.69 15.81 -12.34
N LEU A 240 -38.90 16.86 -12.26
CA LEU A 240 -39.36 18.23 -12.34
C LEU A 240 -39.22 18.76 -13.78
N ASN A 241 -40.34 19.25 -14.35
CA ASN A 241 -40.37 20.00 -15.60
C ASN A 241 -40.77 21.43 -15.30
N ILE A 242 -39.91 22.41 -15.58
CA ILE A 242 -40.20 23.83 -15.26
C ILE A 242 -39.48 24.78 -16.23
N GLU A 243 -40.14 25.86 -16.54
CA GLU A 243 -39.62 27.03 -17.27
C GLU A 243 -39.75 28.28 -16.38
N MET A 244 -38.63 28.92 -16.10
CA MET A 244 -38.58 30.15 -15.29
C MET A 244 -37.99 31.27 -16.17
N ARG A 245 -38.80 32.32 -16.39
CA ARG A 245 -38.43 33.45 -17.23
C ARG A 245 -37.77 34.58 -16.44
N LYS A 246 -37.15 35.54 -17.08
CA LYS A 246 -36.47 36.73 -16.53
C LYS A 246 -37.39 37.67 -15.72
N LYS A 247 -38.48 37.25 -15.18
CA LYS A 247 -39.42 38.02 -14.35
C LYS A 247 -39.67 37.24 -13.06
N ASP A 248 -40.47 37.86 -12.20
CA ASP A 248 -40.92 37.17 -10.99
C ASP A 248 -41.67 35.89 -11.38
N ASN A 249 -41.26 34.77 -10.78
CA ASN A 249 -41.94 33.50 -10.96
C ASN A 249 -42.52 33.08 -9.62
N LEU A 250 -43.81 32.73 -9.61
CA LEU A 250 -44.54 32.35 -8.41
C LEU A 250 -44.86 30.86 -8.44
N ILE A 251 -44.36 30.13 -7.44
CA ILE A 251 -44.67 28.70 -7.25
C ILE A 251 -45.75 28.58 -6.16
N THR A 252 -46.93 28.14 -6.54
CA THR A 252 -48.06 27.96 -5.63
C THR A 252 -48.47 26.49 -5.50
N GLY A 253 -49.14 26.14 -4.43
CA GLY A 253 -49.63 24.79 -4.22
C GLY A 253 -49.88 24.49 -2.73
N PRO A 254 -50.50 23.35 -2.41
CA PRO A 254 -50.82 22.96 -1.03
C PRO A 254 -49.57 22.76 -0.19
N ASN A 255 -49.70 22.80 1.14
CA ASN A 255 -48.66 22.41 2.05
C ASN A 255 -48.32 20.92 1.81
N MET A 256 -47.01 20.57 1.85
CA MET A 256 -46.48 19.26 1.46
C MET A 256 -46.57 18.94 -0.06
N GLY A 257 -46.94 19.90 -0.91
CA GLY A 257 -47.02 19.73 -2.37
C GLY A 257 -45.70 19.84 -3.10
N GLY A 258 -44.55 19.69 -2.43
CA GLY A 258 -43.23 19.64 -3.09
C GLY A 258 -42.63 20.99 -3.50
N LYS A 259 -43.24 22.15 -3.10
CA LYS A 259 -42.71 23.48 -3.49
C LYS A 259 -41.26 23.73 -3.10
N SER A 260 -40.90 23.44 -1.85
CA SER A 260 -39.50 23.56 -1.38
C SER A 260 -38.56 22.58 -2.07
N THR A 261 -39.03 21.38 -2.37
CA THR A 261 -38.28 20.38 -3.12
C THR A 261 -38.01 20.86 -4.55
N ALA A 262 -38.98 21.45 -5.23
CA ALA A 262 -38.80 22.02 -6.55
C ALA A 262 -37.73 23.12 -6.55
N LEU A 263 -37.80 24.07 -5.59
CA LEU A 263 -36.78 25.12 -5.44
C LEU A 263 -35.36 24.54 -5.17
N ILE A 264 -35.26 23.54 -4.30
CA ILE A 264 -33.99 22.86 -4.03
C ILE A 264 -33.47 22.18 -5.32
N THR A 265 -34.33 21.49 -6.07
CA THR A 265 -33.98 20.85 -7.33
C THR A 265 -33.48 21.87 -8.36
N ILE A 266 -34.14 23.00 -8.52
CA ILE A 266 -33.69 24.09 -9.40
C ILE A 266 -32.30 24.58 -8.99
N GLY A 267 -32.11 24.88 -7.70
CA GLY A 267 -30.81 25.31 -7.18
C GLY A 267 -29.70 24.28 -7.42
N GLN A 268 -29.97 22.99 -7.19
CA GLN A 268 -29.03 21.91 -7.47
C GLN A 268 -28.65 21.82 -8.96
N MET A 269 -29.64 21.92 -9.86
CA MET A 269 -29.36 21.90 -11.30
C MET A 269 -28.52 23.10 -11.74
N CYS A 270 -28.78 24.29 -11.19
CA CYS A 270 -27.97 25.48 -11.50
C CYS A 270 -26.53 25.32 -11.00
N ILE A 271 -26.30 24.76 -9.82
CA ILE A 271 -24.95 24.49 -9.29
C ILE A 271 -24.24 23.47 -10.16
N LEU A 272 -24.88 22.35 -10.47
CA LEU A 272 -24.28 21.31 -11.32
C LEU A 272 -23.95 21.79 -12.72
N ALA A 273 -24.75 22.71 -13.28
CA ALA A 273 -24.49 23.31 -14.58
C ALA A 273 -23.33 24.32 -14.56
N SER A 274 -22.91 24.80 -13.40
CA SER A 274 -21.80 25.76 -13.24
C SER A 274 -20.44 25.10 -12.93
N LEU A 275 -20.44 23.80 -12.64
CA LEU A 275 -19.25 23.00 -12.45
C LEU A 275 -18.69 22.51 -13.80
#